data_318f0442e0baad39296893550c33f6bb
#
_entry.id   318f0442e0baad39296893550c33f6bb
#
_cell.length_a   1.000
_cell.length_b   1.000
_cell.length_c   1.000
_cell.angle_alpha   90.00
_cell.angle_beta   90.00
_cell.angle_gamma   90.00
#
_symmetry.space_group_name_H-M   'P 1'
#
loop_
_entity.id
_entity.type
_entity.pdbx_description
1 polymer ?
#
loop_
_entity_poly.entity_id
_entity_poly.type
_entity_poly.pdbx_seq_one_letter_code
_entity_poly.pdbx_strand_id
1 'polypeptide(L)'
;SGTKKRKKSGKHLTLFSLAAMNLSRNRKKSILTFISLALSGMMFIGISSLLSSLDPEQRAKQAFPYEGSYVVELNRALVTPTFSLTQLQENNLLTDELKNDILSIDGVDEIICQQEICVGIDGMETAIRSMNTEDYKELKNKIMIGELPDYDHTGENSLVINMGSPELEYLHKSYEVGDTVTFSQAGNSLTYTVSAIVFDRDSSVSFILPAGEMEQTVPYNANSAFVIRVKTDSFAGIEDELHSLVLASDTLRLKTLKDMTMQYKSVFSTISIAAYALLAVIVIFSIINLANTSMTNIISRRKEMGLFRAVGLSHRQLYHMIGFENAFQTVGSFAASLICGLGIGKAICSAVGNVPGFSFVNYTFPAVPVLLYVLLVFMLQLALTKWAGLYCRKDSVVEQLRVTE
;
A
#
# COMPACT_ATOMS: atom_id res chain seq x y z
N SER A 1 -38.77 68.72 14.71
CA SER A 1 -38.37 68.72 13.29
C SER A 1 -36.95 68.14 13.18
N GLY A 2 -36.83 66.83 13.06
CA GLY A 2 -35.56 66.14 12.96
C GLY A 2 -35.57 65.26 11.72
N THR A 3 -35.00 65.77 10.62
CA THR A 3 -34.77 65.01 9.38
C THR A 3 -33.70 63.97 9.54
N LYS A 4 -34.10 62.68 9.65
CA LYS A 4 -33.16 61.53 9.52
C LYS A 4 -32.53 61.51 8.15
N LYS A 5 -31.26 61.88 8.05
CA LYS A 5 -30.41 61.61 6.86
C LYS A 5 -30.33 60.13 6.57
N ARG A 6 -31.00 59.68 5.51
CA ARG A 6 -30.83 58.34 4.90
C ARG A 6 -29.40 58.20 4.36
N LYS A 7 -28.53 57.47 5.04
CA LYS A 7 -27.24 57.07 4.51
C LYS A 7 -27.47 56.17 3.28
N LYS A 8 -27.31 56.74 2.09
CA LYS A 8 -27.16 55.98 0.84
C LYS A 8 -25.80 55.29 0.87
N SER A 9 -25.74 54.11 1.40
CA SER A 9 -24.61 53.20 1.14
C SER A 9 -24.83 52.54 -0.20
N GLY A 10 -24.35 53.17 -1.25
CA GLY A 10 -24.23 52.55 -2.56
C GLY A 10 -23.10 51.52 -2.49
N LYS A 11 -23.37 50.27 -2.10
CA LYS A 11 -22.45 49.17 -2.33
C LYS A 11 -22.29 49.04 -3.84
N HIS A 12 -21.09 49.36 -4.37
CA HIS A 12 -20.73 49.00 -5.73
C HIS A 12 -20.90 47.48 -5.87
N LEU A 13 -21.92 47.05 -6.60
CA LEU A 13 -22.15 45.65 -6.94
C LEU A 13 -21.04 45.24 -7.92
N THR A 14 -20.03 44.55 -7.39
CA THR A 14 -18.99 43.95 -8.22
C THR A 14 -19.54 42.65 -8.86
N LEU A 15 -19.02 42.28 -10.02
CA LEU A 15 -19.39 41.03 -10.70
C LEU A 15 -19.20 39.81 -9.79
N PHE A 16 -18.21 39.87 -8.91
CA PHE A 16 -17.94 38.85 -7.90
C PHE A 16 -19.07 38.76 -6.84
N SER A 17 -19.58 39.89 -6.33
CA SER A 17 -20.69 39.89 -5.38
C SER A 17 -21.99 39.42 -6.01
N LEU A 18 -22.23 39.70 -7.30
CA LEU A 18 -23.35 39.16 -8.04
C LEU A 18 -23.26 37.64 -8.21
N ALA A 19 -22.08 37.09 -8.53
CA ALA A 19 -21.85 35.67 -8.63
C ALA A 19 -22.09 34.96 -7.30
N ALA A 20 -21.59 35.52 -6.19
CA ALA A 20 -21.81 34.97 -4.84
C ALA A 20 -23.30 34.99 -4.44
N MET A 21 -24.02 36.05 -4.73
CA MET A 21 -25.48 36.15 -4.49
C MET A 21 -26.27 35.13 -5.32
N ASN A 22 -25.86 34.87 -6.55
CA ASN A 22 -26.50 33.88 -7.42
C ASN A 22 -26.32 32.45 -6.90
N LEU A 23 -25.11 32.10 -6.46
CA LEU A 23 -24.83 30.80 -5.80
C LEU A 23 -25.71 30.60 -4.56
N SER A 24 -25.90 31.66 -3.76
CA SER A 24 -26.73 31.60 -2.56
C SER A 24 -28.22 31.41 -2.84
N ARG A 25 -28.72 31.80 -4.04
CA ARG A 25 -30.13 31.64 -4.41
C ARG A 25 -30.46 30.20 -4.84
N ASN A 26 -29.54 29.49 -5.49
CA ASN A 26 -29.73 28.10 -5.95
C ASN A 26 -28.96 27.10 -5.09
N ARG A 27 -29.01 27.28 -3.76
CA ARG A 27 -28.19 26.53 -2.78
C ARG A 27 -28.22 25.02 -2.95
N LYS A 28 -29.42 24.42 -3.10
CA LYS A 28 -29.55 22.94 -3.14
C LYS A 28 -28.76 22.31 -4.29
N LYS A 29 -28.89 22.84 -5.50
CA LYS A 29 -28.17 22.32 -6.69
C LYS A 29 -26.67 22.59 -6.58
N SER A 30 -26.26 23.80 -6.19
CA SER A 30 -24.86 24.18 -6.03
C SER A 30 -24.15 23.35 -4.96
N ILE A 31 -24.81 23.08 -3.83
CA ILE A 31 -24.27 22.24 -2.75
C ILE A 31 -24.10 20.80 -3.22
N LEU A 32 -25.09 20.24 -3.94
CA LEU A 32 -25.00 18.87 -4.43
C LEU A 32 -23.80 18.69 -5.39
N THR A 33 -23.60 19.63 -6.31
CA THR A 33 -22.47 19.61 -7.25
C THR A 33 -21.14 19.79 -6.50
N PHE A 34 -21.11 20.73 -5.53
CA PHE A 34 -19.94 20.96 -4.69
C PHE A 34 -19.55 19.68 -3.94
N ILE A 35 -20.51 19.03 -3.27
CA ILE A 35 -20.27 17.79 -2.52
C ILE A 35 -19.79 16.67 -3.45
N SER A 36 -20.44 16.48 -4.60
CA SER A 36 -20.05 15.46 -5.58
C SER A 36 -18.61 15.65 -6.06
N LEU A 37 -18.24 16.88 -6.40
CA LEU A 37 -16.89 17.19 -6.88
C LEU A 37 -15.86 17.09 -5.75
N ALA A 38 -16.21 17.56 -4.55
CA ALA A 38 -15.35 17.47 -3.38
C ALA A 38 -15.11 16.02 -2.96
N LEU A 39 -16.15 15.17 -2.96
CA LEU A 39 -16.04 13.77 -2.61
C LEU A 39 -15.16 12.99 -3.59
N SER A 40 -15.33 13.23 -4.90
CA SER A 40 -14.50 12.58 -5.91
C SER A 40 -13.02 12.98 -5.79
N GLY A 41 -12.76 14.26 -5.59
CA GLY A 41 -11.39 14.73 -5.39
C GLY A 41 -10.79 14.23 -4.09
N MET A 42 -11.57 14.13 -3.03
CA MET A 42 -11.17 13.56 -1.75
C MET A 42 -10.77 12.07 -1.90
N MET A 43 -11.58 11.28 -2.60
CA MET A 43 -11.27 9.88 -2.90
C MET A 43 -10.01 9.77 -3.77
N PHE A 44 -9.90 10.61 -4.80
CA PHE A 44 -8.72 10.63 -5.68
C PHE A 44 -7.45 10.92 -4.89
N ILE A 45 -7.43 11.98 -4.08
CA ILE A 45 -6.25 12.39 -3.30
C ILE A 45 -5.96 11.37 -2.19
N GLY A 46 -6.98 10.86 -1.50
CA GLY A 46 -6.82 9.89 -0.42
C GLY A 46 -6.20 8.57 -0.90
N ILE A 47 -6.73 8.00 -1.99
CA ILE A 47 -6.19 6.77 -2.59
C ILE A 47 -4.81 7.02 -3.20
N SER A 48 -4.61 8.16 -3.87
CA SER A 48 -3.28 8.52 -4.40
C SER A 48 -2.24 8.68 -3.30
N SER A 49 -2.63 9.15 -2.10
CA SER A 49 -1.74 9.19 -0.94
C SER A 49 -1.30 7.80 -0.52
N LEU A 50 -2.22 6.83 -0.46
CA LEU A 50 -1.88 5.44 -0.14
C LEU A 50 -0.94 4.84 -1.19
N LEU A 51 -1.28 4.98 -2.48
CA LEU A 51 -0.46 4.43 -3.58
C LEU A 51 0.95 5.04 -3.63
N SER A 52 1.08 6.33 -3.35
CA SER A 52 2.38 7.00 -3.29
C SER A 52 3.20 6.65 -2.04
N SER A 53 2.55 6.04 -1.05
CA SER A 53 3.17 5.61 0.21
C SER A 53 3.61 4.15 0.19
N LEU A 54 3.35 3.41 -0.91
CA LEU A 54 3.86 2.06 -1.12
C LEU A 54 5.33 2.11 -1.52
N ASP A 55 6.21 1.73 -0.60
CA ASP A 55 7.65 1.70 -0.84
C ASP A 55 8.12 0.26 -1.13
N PRO A 56 8.48 -0.07 -2.39
CA PRO A 56 8.90 -1.41 -2.77
C PRO A 56 10.25 -1.79 -2.16
N GLU A 57 11.15 -0.82 -1.94
CA GLU A 57 12.46 -1.09 -1.34
C GLU A 57 12.33 -1.42 0.14
N GLN A 58 11.56 -0.62 0.88
CA GLN A 58 11.27 -0.91 2.29
C GLN A 58 10.54 -2.25 2.45
N ARG A 59 9.57 -2.54 1.57
CA ARG A 59 8.89 -3.83 1.60
C ARG A 59 9.83 -5.00 1.32
N ALA A 60 10.74 -4.85 0.36
CA ALA A 60 11.73 -5.87 0.06
C ALA A 60 12.68 -6.09 1.26
N LYS A 61 13.18 -5.03 1.89
CA LYS A 61 14.03 -5.12 3.09
C LYS A 61 13.32 -5.82 4.25
N GLN A 62 12.04 -5.53 4.48
CA GLN A 62 11.26 -6.20 5.54
C GLN A 62 10.97 -7.67 5.25
N ALA A 63 10.79 -8.02 3.98
CA ALA A 63 10.55 -9.39 3.56
C ALA A 63 11.84 -10.22 3.43
N PHE A 64 13.00 -9.55 3.40
CA PHE A 64 14.28 -10.22 3.29
C PHE A 64 14.75 -10.62 4.70
N PRO A 65 15.10 -11.89 4.92
CA PRO A 65 15.42 -12.36 6.26
C PRO A 65 16.70 -11.70 6.80
N TYR A 66 16.72 -11.39 8.09
CA TYR A 66 17.88 -10.94 8.87
C TYR A 66 18.65 -9.76 8.27
N GLU A 67 17.98 -8.83 7.58
CA GLU A 67 18.62 -7.70 6.89
C GLU A 67 19.73 -8.13 5.90
N GLY A 68 19.62 -9.36 5.36
CA GLY A 68 20.55 -9.88 4.37
C GLY A 68 20.47 -9.11 3.04
N SER A 69 21.50 -9.29 2.23
CA SER A 69 21.55 -8.75 0.85
C SER A 69 21.32 -9.82 -0.20
N TYR A 70 21.73 -11.04 0.10
CA TYR A 70 21.57 -12.23 -0.74
C TYR A 70 21.08 -13.41 0.09
N VAL A 71 20.34 -14.33 -0.56
CA VAL A 71 19.94 -15.61 0.02
C VAL A 71 20.22 -16.70 -1.00
N VAL A 72 21.03 -17.67 -0.62
CA VAL A 72 21.18 -18.93 -1.34
C VAL A 72 20.29 -19.96 -0.65
N GLU A 73 19.26 -20.41 -1.32
CA GLU A 73 18.26 -21.33 -0.76
C GLU A 73 18.08 -22.58 -1.62
N LEU A 74 17.51 -23.63 -1.03
CA LEU A 74 17.04 -24.79 -1.77
C LEU A 74 15.93 -24.38 -2.75
N ASN A 75 16.03 -24.83 -4.00
CA ASN A 75 15.05 -24.55 -5.02
C ASN A 75 13.73 -25.28 -4.78
N ARG A 76 12.84 -24.67 -4.01
CA ARG A 76 11.53 -25.24 -3.68
C ARG A 76 10.61 -25.42 -4.89
N ALA A 77 10.94 -24.85 -6.06
CA ALA A 77 10.19 -25.12 -7.29
C ALA A 77 10.34 -26.58 -7.78
N LEU A 78 11.35 -27.29 -7.29
CA LEU A 78 11.54 -28.72 -7.55
C LEU A 78 10.64 -29.62 -6.67
N VAL A 79 10.11 -29.08 -5.57
CA VAL A 79 9.21 -29.83 -4.66
C VAL A 79 7.88 -30.05 -5.36
N THR A 80 7.50 -31.31 -5.48
CA THR A 80 6.26 -31.77 -6.12
C THR A 80 5.59 -32.80 -5.21
N PRO A 81 4.35 -33.24 -5.47
CA PRO A 81 3.75 -34.32 -4.71
C PRO A 81 4.55 -35.63 -4.69
N THR A 82 5.47 -35.82 -5.64
CA THR A 82 6.33 -37.01 -5.78
C THR A 82 7.77 -36.76 -5.38
N PHE A 83 8.19 -35.54 -5.14
CA PHE A 83 9.55 -35.16 -4.73
C PHE A 83 9.48 -34.13 -3.60
N SER A 84 9.71 -34.60 -2.36
CA SER A 84 9.56 -33.82 -1.14
C SER A 84 10.78 -32.92 -0.85
N LEU A 85 10.61 -31.95 0.05
CA LEU A 85 11.72 -31.15 0.57
C LEU A 85 12.77 -32.06 1.27
N THR A 86 12.35 -33.08 1.99
CA THR A 86 13.25 -34.06 2.63
C THR A 86 14.16 -34.72 1.61
N GLN A 87 13.61 -35.17 0.44
CA GLN A 87 14.40 -35.75 -0.63
C GLN A 87 15.40 -34.76 -1.25
N LEU A 88 15.03 -33.48 -1.33
CA LEU A 88 15.94 -32.43 -1.74
C LEU A 88 17.08 -32.21 -0.72
N GLN A 89 16.78 -32.35 0.56
CA GLN A 89 17.72 -32.20 1.67
C GLN A 89 18.65 -33.43 1.86
N GLU A 90 18.26 -34.62 1.44
CA GLU A 90 19.15 -35.80 1.47
C GLU A 90 20.44 -35.59 0.62
N ASN A 91 20.37 -34.79 -0.43
CA ASN A 91 21.52 -34.39 -1.27
C ASN A 91 21.76 -32.87 -1.18
N ASN A 92 21.71 -32.34 0.03
CA ASN A 92 21.77 -30.92 0.28
C ASN A 92 23.15 -30.32 -0.05
N LEU A 93 23.17 -29.39 -0.97
CA LEU A 93 24.38 -28.64 -1.36
C LEU A 93 24.67 -27.42 -0.45
N LEU A 94 23.77 -27.08 0.47
CA LEU A 94 24.02 -26.04 1.48
C LEU A 94 24.93 -26.60 2.60
N THR A 95 26.13 -26.97 2.24
CA THR A 95 27.15 -27.59 3.11
C THR A 95 28.03 -26.51 3.76
N ASP A 96 28.80 -26.92 4.78
CA ASP A 96 29.83 -26.05 5.35
C ASP A 96 30.94 -25.68 4.37
N GLU A 97 31.20 -26.52 3.35
CA GLU A 97 32.14 -26.24 2.27
C GLU A 97 31.61 -25.04 1.44
N LEU A 98 30.37 -25.10 0.95
CA LEU A 98 29.76 -23.99 0.23
C LEU A 98 29.69 -22.72 1.10
N LYS A 99 29.39 -22.86 2.39
CA LYS A 99 29.38 -21.74 3.34
C LYS A 99 30.75 -21.05 3.42
N ASN A 100 31.83 -21.85 3.51
CA ASN A 100 33.20 -21.33 3.55
C ASN A 100 33.61 -20.68 2.22
N ASP A 101 33.19 -21.24 1.08
CA ASP A 101 33.44 -20.66 -0.23
C ASP A 101 32.79 -19.29 -0.35
N ILE A 102 31.53 -19.16 0.10
CA ILE A 102 30.80 -17.89 0.11
C ILE A 102 31.47 -16.89 1.06
N LEU A 103 31.89 -17.32 2.25
CA LEU A 103 32.61 -16.45 3.21
C LEU A 103 33.95 -15.95 2.68
N SER A 104 34.56 -16.68 1.72
CA SER A 104 35.82 -16.27 1.10
C SER A 104 35.66 -15.14 0.05
N ILE A 105 34.43 -14.86 -0.37
CA ILE A 105 34.14 -13.77 -1.32
C ILE A 105 34.39 -12.42 -0.64
N ASP A 106 35.18 -11.57 -1.29
CA ASP A 106 35.50 -10.24 -0.74
C ASP A 106 34.24 -9.39 -0.61
N GLY A 107 34.02 -8.85 0.57
CA GLY A 107 32.84 -8.02 0.88
C GLY A 107 31.70 -8.79 1.56
N VAL A 108 31.74 -10.11 1.66
CA VAL A 108 30.84 -10.87 2.53
C VAL A 108 31.24 -10.65 3.99
N ASP A 109 30.25 -10.35 4.83
CA ASP A 109 30.46 -10.08 6.25
C ASP A 109 30.10 -11.28 7.11
N GLU A 110 28.90 -11.82 6.93
CA GLU A 110 28.35 -12.88 7.77
C GLU A 110 27.38 -13.76 6.95
N ILE A 111 27.31 -15.03 7.31
CA ILE A 111 26.29 -15.96 6.80
C ILE A 111 25.46 -16.49 7.97
N ILE A 112 24.16 -16.29 7.89
CA ILE A 112 23.19 -16.82 8.83
C ILE A 112 22.55 -18.06 8.19
N CYS A 113 22.73 -19.22 8.83
CA CYS A 113 22.12 -20.46 8.37
C CYS A 113 20.68 -20.55 8.85
N GLN A 114 19.77 -20.87 7.95
CA GLN A 114 18.41 -21.28 8.26
C GLN A 114 18.28 -22.79 8.08
N GLN A 115 17.71 -23.46 9.07
CA GLN A 115 17.39 -24.88 8.99
C GLN A 115 15.89 -25.05 9.10
N GLU A 116 15.34 -25.98 8.34
CA GLU A 116 13.92 -26.26 8.32
C GLU A 116 13.68 -27.71 7.91
N ILE A 117 12.72 -28.35 8.54
CA ILE A 117 12.25 -29.69 8.17
C ILE A 117 10.75 -29.69 7.92
N CYS A 118 10.29 -30.46 6.94
CA CYS A 118 8.86 -30.71 6.73
C CYS A 118 8.40 -31.86 7.63
N VAL A 119 7.30 -31.64 8.30
CA VAL A 119 6.66 -32.60 9.19
C VAL A 119 5.15 -32.59 9.00
N GLY A 120 4.49 -33.66 9.40
CA GLY A 120 3.02 -33.73 9.44
C GLY A 120 2.50 -33.54 10.84
N ILE A 121 1.41 -32.81 11.00
CA ILE A 121 0.64 -32.71 12.24
C ILE A 121 -0.85 -32.83 11.90
N ASP A 122 -1.55 -33.82 12.52
CA ASP A 122 -2.99 -34.06 12.28
C ASP A 122 -3.37 -34.23 10.78
N GLY A 123 -2.48 -34.83 10.01
CA GLY A 123 -2.70 -35.09 8.57
C GLY A 123 -2.44 -33.86 7.67
N MET A 124 -1.92 -32.76 8.20
CA MET A 124 -1.49 -31.58 7.46
C MET A 124 0.04 -31.48 7.47
N GLU A 125 0.61 -31.05 6.36
CA GLU A 125 2.04 -30.72 6.27
C GLU A 125 2.31 -29.34 6.87
N THR A 126 3.32 -29.26 7.69
CA THR A 126 3.84 -28.02 8.28
C THR A 126 5.37 -28.06 8.29
N ALA A 127 5.99 -26.97 8.71
CA ALA A 127 7.43 -26.87 8.84
C ALA A 127 7.84 -26.59 10.30
N ILE A 128 8.92 -27.21 10.71
CA ILE A 128 9.65 -26.84 11.92
C ILE A 128 10.94 -26.14 11.48
N ARG A 129 11.20 -24.95 12.02
CA ARG A 129 12.43 -24.19 11.76
C ARG A 129 13.32 -24.21 12.99
N SER A 130 14.64 -24.25 12.79
CA SER A 130 15.57 -24.03 13.88
C SER A 130 15.68 -22.56 14.24
N MET A 131 15.89 -22.28 15.51
CA MET A 131 16.20 -20.96 16.05
C MET A 131 17.70 -20.72 15.95
N ASN A 132 18.12 -19.66 15.24
CA ASN A 132 19.49 -19.20 15.23
C ASN A 132 19.72 -18.07 16.27
N THR A 133 20.94 -17.53 16.32
CA THR A 133 21.31 -16.46 17.27
C THR A 133 20.50 -15.18 17.09
N GLU A 134 20.11 -14.83 15.86
CA GLU A 134 19.30 -13.64 15.57
C GLU A 134 17.84 -13.88 15.98
N ASP A 135 17.29 -15.04 15.65
CA ASP A 135 15.96 -15.46 16.10
C ASP A 135 15.86 -15.44 17.63
N TYR A 136 16.88 -15.94 18.33
CA TYR A 136 16.90 -15.94 19.79
C TYR A 136 16.81 -14.53 20.37
N LYS A 137 17.58 -13.58 19.83
CA LYS A 137 17.54 -12.18 20.27
C LYS A 137 16.18 -11.54 20.05
N GLU A 138 15.55 -11.85 18.92
CA GLU A 138 14.26 -11.29 18.55
C GLU A 138 13.12 -11.91 19.37
N LEU A 139 13.06 -13.24 19.44
CA LEU A 139 12.02 -13.98 20.15
C LEU A 139 12.01 -13.71 21.65
N LYS A 140 13.16 -13.44 22.24
CA LYS A 140 13.28 -13.08 23.66
C LYS A 140 12.39 -11.89 24.06
N ASN A 141 12.16 -10.98 23.14
CA ASN A 141 11.28 -9.81 23.37
C ASN A 141 9.80 -10.09 23.04
N LYS A 142 9.48 -11.27 22.49
CA LYS A 142 8.15 -11.66 22.03
C LYS A 142 7.53 -12.80 22.85
N ILE A 143 8.17 -13.20 23.96
CA ILE A 143 7.69 -14.26 24.85
C ILE A 143 6.40 -13.83 25.52
N MET A 144 5.36 -14.66 25.44
CA MET A 144 4.12 -14.50 26.19
C MET A 144 4.09 -15.33 27.47
N ILE A 145 4.48 -16.60 27.37
CA ILE A 145 4.42 -17.57 28.47
C ILE A 145 5.60 -18.53 28.32
N GLY A 146 6.16 -18.98 29.44
CA GLY A 146 7.25 -19.96 29.48
C GLY A 146 8.62 -19.36 29.44
N GLU A 147 9.61 -20.15 29.18
CA GLU A 147 11.03 -19.78 29.14
C GLU A 147 11.61 -20.22 27.81
N LEU A 148 12.24 -19.27 27.09
CA LEU A 148 12.89 -19.55 25.81
C LEU A 148 14.17 -20.37 26.06
N PRO A 149 14.28 -21.58 25.49
CA PRO A 149 15.53 -22.36 25.60
C PRO A 149 16.66 -21.64 24.87
N ASP A 150 17.90 -21.85 25.28
CA ASP A 150 19.04 -21.33 24.55
C ASP A 150 19.07 -21.91 23.12
N TYR A 151 19.58 -21.12 22.16
CA TYR A 151 19.51 -21.53 20.74
C TYR A 151 20.33 -22.79 20.42
N ASP A 152 21.39 -23.08 21.19
CA ASP A 152 22.26 -24.27 21.07
C ASP A 152 21.87 -25.41 22.02
N HIS A 153 20.70 -25.28 22.69
CA HIS A 153 20.21 -26.27 23.63
C HIS A 153 19.96 -27.63 22.96
N THR A 154 20.32 -28.72 23.67
CA THR A 154 20.19 -30.10 23.16
C THR A 154 19.63 -31.02 24.21
N GLY A 155 18.80 -32.00 23.80
CA GLY A 155 18.45 -33.17 24.59
C GLY A 155 17.24 -33.03 25.50
N GLU A 156 16.46 -31.96 25.48
CA GLU A 156 15.23 -31.79 26.26
C GLU A 156 13.94 -31.85 25.42
N ASN A 157 14.06 -32.10 24.11
CA ASN A 157 12.93 -32.10 23.19
C ASN A 157 12.06 -30.81 23.34
N SER A 158 12.73 -29.67 23.48
CA SER A 158 12.08 -28.39 23.71
C SER A 158 11.52 -27.79 22.42
N LEU A 159 10.27 -27.32 22.44
CA LEU A 159 9.59 -26.69 21.33
C LEU A 159 9.11 -25.28 21.71
N VAL A 160 9.38 -24.33 20.86
CA VAL A 160 8.80 -22.97 20.96
C VAL A 160 7.67 -22.84 19.95
N ILE A 161 6.51 -22.33 20.38
CA ILE A 161 5.34 -22.15 19.54
C ILE A 161 5.08 -20.67 19.33
N ASN A 162 4.95 -20.27 18.07
CA ASN A 162 4.57 -18.91 17.68
C ASN A 162 3.05 -18.83 17.45
N MET A 163 2.29 -18.42 18.46
CA MET A 163 0.84 -18.23 18.37
C MET A 163 0.43 -17.04 17.49
N GLY A 164 1.36 -16.19 17.08
CA GLY A 164 1.12 -15.10 16.11
C GLY A 164 1.12 -15.54 14.66
N SER A 165 1.53 -16.79 14.36
CA SER A 165 1.62 -17.27 12.98
C SER A 165 0.23 -17.48 12.34
N PRO A 166 0.05 -17.11 11.06
CA PRO A 166 -1.22 -17.34 10.34
C PRO A 166 -1.60 -18.82 10.21
N GLU A 167 -0.61 -19.72 10.24
CA GLU A 167 -0.82 -21.16 10.15
C GLU A 167 -1.57 -21.70 11.37
N LEU A 168 -1.16 -21.32 12.59
CA LEU A 168 -1.85 -21.75 13.81
C LEU A 168 -3.25 -21.16 13.93
N GLU A 169 -3.44 -19.93 13.46
CA GLU A 169 -4.78 -19.33 13.36
C GLU A 169 -5.68 -20.16 12.43
N TYR A 170 -5.16 -20.61 11.28
CA TYR A 170 -5.89 -21.48 10.35
C TYR A 170 -6.19 -22.86 10.93
N LEU A 171 -5.24 -23.44 11.70
CA LEU A 171 -5.39 -24.74 12.36
C LEU A 171 -6.37 -24.71 13.55
N HIS A 172 -6.79 -23.52 14.00
CA HIS A 172 -7.62 -23.33 15.20
C HIS A 172 -7.06 -24.07 16.45
N LYS A 173 -5.74 -24.14 16.57
CA LYS A 173 -5.06 -24.80 17.69
C LYS A 173 -4.55 -23.80 18.70
N SER A 174 -4.69 -24.14 19.96
CA SER A 174 -4.06 -23.45 21.09
C SER A 174 -3.19 -24.45 21.83
N TYR A 175 -2.06 -23.98 22.33
CA TYR A 175 -1.11 -24.76 23.08
C TYR A 175 -0.81 -24.07 24.41
N GLU A 176 -0.46 -24.87 25.42
CA GLU A 176 0.01 -24.39 26.71
C GLU A 176 1.45 -24.86 26.95
N VAL A 177 2.19 -24.15 27.79
CA VAL A 177 3.54 -24.57 28.20
C VAL A 177 3.45 -25.89 28.97
N GLY A 178 4.26 -26.86 28.58
CA GLY A 178 4.23 -28.22 29.10
C GLY A 178 3.41 -29.20 28.25
N ASP A 179 2.67 -28.72 27.26
CA ASP A 179 1.97 -29.61 26.31
C ASP A 179 2.98 -30.43 25.50
N THR A 180 2.55 -31.60 25.11
CA THR A 180 3.34 -32.49 24.25
C THR A 180 2.77 -32.43 22.83
N VAL A 181 3.64 -32.10 21.87
CA VAL A 181 3.29 -32.03 20.45
C VAL A 181 4.02 -33.15 19.71
N THR A 182 3.27 -33.92 18.95
CA THR A 182 3.82 -35.02 18.15
C THR A 182 3.66 -34.73 16.68
N PHE A 183 4.77 -34.76 15.95
CA PHE A 183 4.83 -34.63 14.52
C PHE A 183 5.17 -35.98 13.87
N SER A 184 4.72 -36.19 12.66
CA SER A 184 5.11 -37.31 11.82
C SER A 184 6.13 -36.84 10.77
N GLN A 185 7.22 -37.59 10.60
CA GLN A 185 8.24 -37.34 9.58
C GLN A 185 8.73 -38.65 9.00
N ALA A 186 8.56 -38.84 7.70
CA ALA A 186 8.99 -40.05 6.99
C ALA A 186 8.63 -41.37 7.69
N GLY A 187 7.47 -41.44 8.34
CA GLY A 187 6.97 -42.61 9.09
C GLY A 187 7.44 -42.71 10.55
N ASN A 188 8.29 -41.78 10.98
CA ASN A 188 8.72 -41.69 12.40
C ASN A 188 7.86 -40.64 13.13
N SER A 189 7.73 -40.80 14.45
CA SER A 189 7.08 -39.82 15.33
C SER A 189 8.15 -39.02 16.07
N LEU A 190 8.08 -37.69 15.92
CA LEU A 190 8.92 -36.76 16.66
C LEU A 190 8.03 -36.07 17.72
N THR A 191 8.45 -36.17 18.98
CA THR A 191 7.66 -35.68 20.11
C THR A 191 8.45 -34.62 20.88
N TYR A 192 7.84 -33.43 21.06
CA TYR A 192 8.45 -32.32 21.75
C TYR A 192 7.53 -31.79 22.83
N THR A 193 8.13 -31.16 23.84
CA THR A 193 7.41 -30.45 24.91
C THR A 193 7.47 -28.94 24.70
N VAL A 194 6.34 -28.27 24.79
CA VAL A 194 6.26 -26.82 24.65
C VAL A 194 6.95 -26.13 25.82
N SER A 195 8.07 -25.47 25.56
CA SER A 195 8.87 -24.75 26.57
C SER A 195 8.48 -23.26 26.65
N ALA A 196 8.15 -22.66 25.51
CA ALA A 196 7.73 -21.26 25.43
C ALA A 196 6.67 -21.04 24.36
N ILE A 197 5.85 -20.05 24.61
CA ILE A 197 4.90 -19.50 23.64
C ILE A 197 5.29 -18.07 23.35
N VAL A 198 5.51 -17.76 22.08
CA VAL A 198 5.82 -16.43 21.59
C VAL A 198 4.67 -15.91 20.72
N PHE A 199 4.61 -14.59 20.52
CA PHE A 199 3.61 -13.98 19.66
C PHE A 199 4.29 -13.04 18.64
N ASP A 200 4.52 -13.61 17.46
CA ASP A 200 5.15 -12.91 16.35
C ASP A 200 4.27 -13.03 15.09
N ARG A 201 3.60 -11.93 14.73
CA ARG A 201 2.76 -11.87 13.54
C ARG A 201 3.54 -11.60 12.25
N ASP A 202 4.77 -11.16 12.37
CA ASP A 202 5.62 -10.87 11.21
C ASP A 202 6.30 -12.14 10.69
N SER A 203 6.34 -13.20 11.51
CA SER A 203 6.85 -14.52 11.16
C SER A 203 5.72 -15.48 10.78
N SER A 204 5.90 -16.17 9.64
CA SER A 204 5.01 -17.28 9.23
C SER A 204 5.35 -18.63 9.90
N VAL A 205 6.41 -18.69 10.70
CA VAL A 205 6.87 -19.90 11.34
C VAL A 205 6.05 -20.17 12.59
N SER A 206 5.47 -21.37 12.68
CA SER A 206 4.62 -21.81 13.79
C SER A 206 5.40 -22.56 14.88
N PHE A 207 6.33 -23.42 14.46
CA PHE A 207 7.05 -24.35 15.31
C PHE A 207 8.56 -24.09 15.18
N ILE A 208 9.21 -23.88 16.31
CA ILE A 208 10.62 -23.47 16.36
C ILE A 208 11.36 -24.38 17.34
N LEU A 209 12.46 -25.00 16.89
CA LEU A 209 13.37 -25.77 17.72
C LEU A 209 14.66 -25.00 17.99
N PRO A 210 15.34 -25.21 19.11
CA PRO A 210 16.75 -24.83 19.24
C PRO A 210 17.59 -25.48 18.14
N ALA A 211 18.65 -24.79 17.67
CA ALA A 211 19.51 -25.33 16.61
C ALA A 211 20.14 -26.66 16.99
N GLY A 212 20.58 -26.79 18.23
CA GLY A 212 21.14 -28.06 18.74
C GLY A 212 20.16 -29.24 18.75
N GLU A 213 18.85 -28.97 18.99
CA GLU A 213 17.80 -29.97 18.84
C GLU A 213 17.56 -30.36 17.40
N MET A 214 17.57 -29.40 16.49
CA MET A 214 17.37 -29.64 15.06
C MET A 214 18.43 -30.59 14.51
N GLU A 215 19.69 -30.42 14.89
CA GLU A 215 20.80 -31.25 14.43
C GLU A 215 20.66 -32.73 14.89
N GLN A 216 20.00 -32.98 16.03
CA GLN A 216 19.74 -34.33 16.54
C GLN A 216 18.44 -34.94 15.98
N THR A 217 17.54 -34.10 15.47
CA THR A 217 16.22 -34.56 15.01
C THR A 217 16.28 -35.35 13.71
N VAL A 218 17.18 -34.99 12.79
CA VAL A 218 17.26 -35.63 11.47
C VAL A 218 18.68 -36.06 11.13
N PRO A 219 18.84 -37.19 10.41
CA PRO A 219 20.16 -37.70 10.04
C PRO A 219 20.77 -37.06 8.80
N TYR A 220 20.12 -36.01 8.26
CA TYR A 220 20.55 -35.31 7.05
C TYR A 220 20.72 -33.81 7.33
N ASN A 221 21.36 -33.12 6.41
CA ASN A 221 21.56 -31.67 6.50
C ASN A 221 20.24 -30.91 6.35
N ALA A 222 19.71 -30.34 7.44
CA ALA A 222 18.46 -29.60 7.49
C ALA A 222 18.58 -28.15 6.97
N ASN A 223 19.76 -27.69 6.49
CA ASN A 223 19.91 -26.36 5.95
C ASN A 223 18.91 -26.11 4.82
N SER A 224 18.20 -25.01 4.90
CA SER A 224 17.20 -24.59 3.91
C SER A 224 17.63 -23.33 3.15
N ALA A 225 18.40 -22.46 3.81
CA ALA A 225 18.95 -21.27 3.22
C ALA A 225 20.18 -20.74 3.96
N PHE A 226 21.05 -20.07 3.21
CA PHE A 226 22.13 -19.23 3.72
C PHE A 226 21.78 -17.78 3.42
N VAL A 227 21.56 -16.99 4.47
CA VAL A 227 21.34 -15.54 4.35
C VAL A 227 22.68 -14.85 4.49
N ILE A 228 23.06 -14.08 3.48
CA ILE A 228 24.37 -13.46 3.33
C ILE A 228 24.23 -11.98 3.61
N ARG A 229 24.94 -11.48 4.62
CA ARG A 229 25.16 -10.07 4.88
C ARG A 229 26.45 -9.60 4.20
N VAL A 230 26.41 -8.41 3.61
CA VAL A 230 27.59 -7.81 2.96
C VAL A 230 27.96 -6.51 3.62
N LYS A 231 29.24 -6.16 3.57
CA LYS A 231 29.75 -4.86 4.03
C LYS A 231 29.20 -3.75 3.14
N THR A 232 28.84 -2.64 3.72
CA THR A 232 28.03 -1.55 3.11
C THR A 232 28.57 -1.00 1.77
N ASP A 233 29.85 -1.22 1.43
CA ASP A 233 30.49 -0.61 0.25
C ASP A 233 30.92 -1.62 -0.83
N SER A 234 30.52 -2.91 -0.75
CA SER A 234 31.11 -3.98 -1.55
C SER A 234 30.12 -4.73 -2.45
N PHE A 235 29.21 -4.04 -3.12
CA PHE A 235 28.17 -4.73 -3.94
C PHE A 235 28.64 -5.16 -5.34
N ALA A 236 29.74 -4.61 -5.86
CA ALA A 236 30.20 -4.91 -7.22
C ALA A 236 30.98 -6.25 -7.25
N GLY A 237 30.48 -7.21 -8.00
CA GLY A 237 31.12 -8.51 -8.23
C GLY A 237 30.62 -9.66 -7.35
N ILE A 238 30.11 -9.40 -6.15
CA ILE A 238 29.59 -10.44 -5.24
C ILE A 238 28.43 -11.23 -5.91
N GLU A 239 27.53 -10.52 -6.59
CA GLU A 239 26.38 -11.13 -7.27
C GLU A 239 26.84 -12.13 -8.34
N ASP A 240 27.85 -11.77 -9.14
CA ASP A 240 28.40 -12.63 -10.20
C ASP A 240 29.15 -13.85 -9.63
N GLU A 241 29.90 -13.69 -8.54
CA GLU A 241 30.57 -14.79 -7.86
C GLU A 241 29.57 -15.74 -7.22
N LEU A 242 28.56 -15.24 -6.50
CA LEU A 242 27.47 -16.06 -5.96
C LEU A 242 26.70 -16.77 -7.06
N HIS A 243 26.41 -16.09 -8.18
CA HIS A 243 25.78 -16.72 -9.31
C HIS A 243 26.61 -17.90 -9.86
N SER A 244 27.92 -17.75 -9.96
CA SER A 244 28.79 -18.82 -10.45
C SER A 244 28.78 -20.05 -9.54
N LEU A 245 28.69 -19.87 -8.23
CA LEU A 245 28.61 -20.96 -7.24
C LEU A 245 27.23 -21.66 -7.28
N VAL A 246 26.16 -20.88 -7.43
CA VAL A 246 24.77 -21.40 -7.40
C VAL A 246 24.36 -22.04 -8.73
N LEU A 247 24.74 -21.46 -9.87
CA LEU A 247 24.42 -21.99 -11.21
C LEU A 247 25.03 -23.36 -11.51
N ALA A 248 25.98 -23.83 -10.68
CA ALA A 248 26.51 -25.17 -10.78
C ALA A 248 25.47 -26.28 -10.50
N SER A 249 24.30 -25.93 -9.94
CA SER A 249 23.25 -26.89 -9.62
C SER A 249 21.84 -26.28 -9.73
N ASP A 250 20.91 -27.03 -10.30
CA ASP A 250 19.48 -26.67 -10.36
C ASP A 250 18.79 -26.74 -9.00
N THR A 251 19.43 -27.35 -8.00
CA THR A 251 18.85 -27.55 -6.64
C THR A 251 18.97 -26.33 -5.76
N LEU A 252 19.82 -25.37 -6.13
CA LEU A 252 19.99 -24.10 -5.43
C LEU A 252 19.37 -22.94 -6.21
N ARG A 253 18.99 -21.91 -5.48
CA ARG A 253 18.50 -20.66 -6.04
C ARG A 253 19.11 -19.48 -5.30
N LEU A 254 19.62 -18.51 -6.06
CA LEU A 254 20.02 -17.22 -5.52
C LEU A 254 18.85 -16.26 -5.57
N LYS A 255 18.54 -15.62 -4.44
CA LYS A 255 17.65 -14.48 -4.34
C LYS A 255 18.45 -13.24 -3.97
N THR A 256 18.21 -12.14 -4.64
CA THR A 256 18.83 -10.86 -4.34
C THR A 256 17.80 -9.87 -3.78
N LEU A 257 18.20 -8.97 -2.91
CA LEU A 257 17.35 -7.88 -2.44
C LEU A 257 16.87 -7.00 -3.60
N LYS A 258 17.72 -6.85 -4.63
CA LYS A 258 17.41 -6.13 -5.86
C LYS A 258 16.27 -6.77 -6.65
N ASP A 259 16.31 -8.11 -6.84
CA ASP A 259 15.24 -8.84 -7.55
C ASP A 259 13.92 -8.74 -6.79
N MET A 260 13.96 -8.89 -5.46
CA MET A 260 12.79 -8.73 -4.63
C MET A 260 12.21 -7.31 -4.70
N THR A 261 13.07 -6.30 -4.69
CA THR A 261 12.66 -4.91 -4.89
C THR A 261 11.98 -4.71 -6.26
N MET A 262 12.54 -5.28 -7.33
CA MET A 262 11.94 -5.22 -8.68
C MET A 262 10.58 -5.95 -8.71
N GLN A 263 10.46 -7.08 -8.05
CA GLN A 263 9.21 -7.83 -7.94
C GLN A 263 8.12 -6.99 -7.23
N TYR A 264 8.42 -6.41 -6.07
CA TYR A 264 7.47 -5.54 -5.36
C TYR A 264 7.14 -4.28 -6.15
N LYS A 265 8.11 -3.69 -6.86
CA LYS A 265 7.88 -2.57 -7.77
C LYS A 265 6.88 -2.94 -8.88
N SER A 266 6.99 -4.11 -9.45
CA SER A 266 6.06 -4.62 -10.46
C SER A 266 4.65 -4.83 -9.88
N VAL A 267 4.54 -5.45 -8.71
CA VAL A 267 3.26 -5.67 -8.01
C VAL A 267 2.60 -4.34 -7.66
N PHE A 268 3.32 -3.41 -7.05
CA PHE A 268 2.76 -2.11 -6.66
C PHE A 268 2.39 -1.25 -7.88
N SER A 269 3.16 -1.35 -8.97
CA SER A 269 2.81 -0.71 -10.25
C SER A 269 1.49 -1.25 -10.79
N THR A 270 1.30 -2.56 -10.79
CA THR A 270 0.07 -3.20 -11.26
C THR A 270 -1.15 -2.78 -10.42
N ILE A 271 -1.01 -2.79 -9.09
CA ILE A 271 -2.05 -2.32 -8.17
C ILE A 271 -2.37 -0.84 -8.44
N SER A 272 -1.34 -0.02 -8.63
CA SER A 272 -1.50 1.42 -8.91
C SER A 272 -2.23 1.68 -10.21
N ILE A 273 -1.89 0.95 -11.28
CA ILE A 273 -2.58 1.06 -12.58
C ILE A 273 -4.06 0.72 -12.43
N ALA A 274 -4.40 -0.38 -11.77
CA ALA A 274 -5.79 -0.79 -11.55
C ALA A 274 -6.56 0.25 -10.71
N ALA A 275 -5.95 0.76 -9.64
CA ALA A 275 -6.56 1.76 -8.79
C ALA A 275 -6.77 3.10 -9.52
N TYR A 276 -5.79 3.58 -10.29
CA TYR A 276 -5.95 4.80 -11.09
C TYR A 276 -6.97 4.64 -12.21
N ALA A 277 -7.14 3.45 -12.80
CA ALA A 277 -8.19 3.19 -13.75
C ALA A 277 -9.59 3.35 -13.12
N LEU A 278 -9.81 2.81 -11.92
CA LEU A 278 -11.03 3.02 -11.14
C LEU A 278 -11.25 4.51 -10.79
N LEU A 279 -10.22 5.18 -10.32
CA LEU A 279 -10.28 6.61 -10.01
C LEU A 279 -10.61 7.46 -11.23
N ALA A 280 -10.08 7.10 -12.42
CA ALA A 280 -10.41 7.78 -13.67
C ALA A 280 -11.91 7.72 -13.99
N VAL A 281 -12.55 6.57 -13.78
CA VAL A 281 -14.02 6.43 -13.95
C VAL A 281 -14.77 7.37 -13.00
N ILE A 282 -14.39 7.44 -11.72
CA ILE A 282 -15.02 8.33 -10.73
C ILE A 282 -14.84 9.81 -11.15
N VAL A 283 -13.66 10.19 -11.62
CA VAL A 283 -13.36 11.55 -12.10
C VAL A 283 -14.20 11.87 -13.35
N ILE A 284 -14.34 10.95 -14.30
CA ILE A 284 -15.17 11.13 -15.51
C ILE A 284 -16.63 11.35 -15.10
N PHE A 285 -17.19 10.55 -14.21
CA PHE A 285 -18.55 10.77 -13.71
C PHE A 285 -18.73 12.15 -13.07
N SER A 286 -17.73 12.60 -12.31
CA SER A 286 -17.76 13.92 -11.70
C SER A 286 -17.70 15.05 -12.70
N ILE A 287 -16.90 14.90 -13.77
CA ILE A 287 -16.85 15.83 -14.90
C ILE A 287 -18.21 15.92 -15.60
N ILE A 288 -18.82 14.78 -15.89
CA ILE A 288 -20.15 14.71 -16.53
C ILE A 288 -21.19 15.40 -15.64
N ASN A 289 -21.18 15.12 -14.33
CA ASN A 289 -22.10 15.74 -13.37
C ASN A 289 -21.93 17.27 -13.32
N LEU A 290 -20.68 17.75 -13.26
CA LEU A 290 -20.38 19.19 -13.28
C LEU A 290 -20.84 19.85 -14.59
N ALA A 291 -20.54 19.23 -15.73
CA ALA A 291 -20.97 19.73 -17.04
C ALA A 291 -22.50 19.81 -17.12
N ASN A 292 -23.20 18.74 -16.75
CA ASN A 292 -24.67 18.68 -16.76
C ASN A 292 -25.29 19.77 -15.84
N THR A 293 -24.73 19.93 -14.63
CA THR A 293 -25.20 20.97 -13.69
C THR A 293 -24.93 22.37 -14.23
N SER A 294 -23.77 22.62 -14.80
CA SER A 294 -23.43 23.94 -15.41
C SER A 294 -24.35 24.24 -16.59
N MET A 295 -24.62 23.27 -17.47
CA MET A 295 -25.55 23.41 -18.58
C MET A 295 -26.96 23.75 -18.10
N THR A 296 -27.49 22.94 -17.16
CA THR A 296 -28.82 23.15 -16.61
C THR A 296 -28.98 24.52 -15.95
N ASN A 297 -27.95 24.96 -15.20
CA ASN A 297 -27.95 26.29 -14.59
C ASN A 297 -27.98 27.42 -15.63
N ILE A 298 -27.26 27.30 -16.73
CA ILE A 298 -27.26 28.31 -17.80
C ILE A 298 -28.61 28.32 -18.50
N ILE A 299 -29.16 27.17 -18.87
CA ILE A 299 -30.45 27.07 -19.59
C ILE A 299 -31.61 27.59 -18.73
N SER A 300 -31.68 27.14 -17.45
CA SER A 300 -32.77 27.58 -16.55
C SER A 300 -32.77 29.08 -16.21
N ARG A 301 -31.62 29.73 -16.36
CA ARG A 301 -31.46 31.18 -16.09
C ARG A 301 -31.40 32.03 -17.35
N ARG A 302 -31.78 31.50 -18.51
CA ARG A 302 -31.73 32.19 -19.81
C ARG A 302 -32.52 33.50 -19.78
N LYS A 303 -33.72 33.51 -19.16
CA LYS A 303 -34.55 34.75 -19.00
C LYS A 303 -33.86 35.79 -18.11
N GLU A 304 -33.24 35.36 -17.00
CA GLU A 304 -32.52 36.28 -16.09
C GLU A 304 -31.31 36.90 -16.81
N MET A 305 -30.57 36.11 -17.58
CA MET A 305 -29.45 36.61 -18.39
C MET A 305 -29.91 37.61 -19.46
N GLY A 306 -31.06 37.38 -20.09
CA GLY A 306 -31.72 38.33 -20.97
C GLY A 306 -32.09 39.67 -20.30
N LEU A 307 -32.63 39.58 -19.07
CA LEU A 307 -32.92 40.74 -18.22
C LEU A 307 -31.66 41.55 -17.86
N PHE A 308 -30.59 40.87 -17.45
CA PHE A 308 -29.32 41.55 -17.16
C PHE A 308 -28.76 42.28 -18.38
N ARG A 309 -28.91 41.71 -19.58
CA ARG A 309 -28.53 42.35 -20.83
C ARG A 309 -29.42 43.53 -21.18
N ALA A 310 -30.72 43.41 -20.94
CA ALA A 310 -31.66 44.54 -21.16
C ALA A 310 -31.40 45.73 -20.22
N VAL A 311 -30.89 45.49 -18.99
CA VAL A 311 -30.48 46.52 -18.03
C VAL A 311 -29.08 47.08 -18.34
N GLY A 312 -28.38 46.57 -19.37
CA GLY A 312 -27.13 47.17 -19.86
C GLY A 312 -25.86 46.36 -19.54
N LEU A 313 -25.94 45.13 -19.03
CA LEU A 313 -24.75 44.27 -18.91
C LEU A 313 -24.25 43.85 -20.29
N SER A 314 -22.95 44.05 -20.53
CA SER A 314 -22.30 43.59 -21.74
C SER A 314 -22.13 42.06 -21.75
N HIS A 315 -22.02 41.44 -22.94
CA HIS A 315 -21.71 40.01 -23.07
C HIS A 315 -20.44 39.60 -22.29
N ARG A 316 -19.43 40.46 -22.28
CA ARG A 316 -18.18 40.23 -21.58
C ARG A 316 -18.38 40.16 -20.05
N GLN A 317 -19.21 41.07 -19.52
CA GLN A 317 -19.53 41.08 -18.08
C GLN A 317 -20.33 39.83 -17.65
N LEU A 318 -21.30 39.42 -18.50
CA LEU A 318 -22.07 38.21 -18.27
C LEU A 318 -21.16 36.94 -18.29
N TYR A 319 -20.26 36.87 -19.25
CA TYR A 319 -19.25 35.81 -19.34
C TYR A 319 -18.39 35.75 -18.10
N HIS A 320 -17.86 36.86 -17.61
CA HIS A 320 -17.06 36.92 -16.40
C HIS A 320 -17.88 36.52 -15.16
N MET A 321 -19.14 36.92 -15.07
CA MET A 321 -20.03 36.55 -13.96
C MET A 321 -20.23 35.02 -13.88
N ILE A 322 -20.54 34.37 -15.02
CA ILE A 322 -20.68 32.91 -15.09
C ILE A 322 -19.33 32.22 -14.79
N GLY A 323 -18.23 32.77 -15.30
CA GLY A 323 -16.88 32.30 -15.02
C GLY A 323 -16.56 32.33 -13.54
N PHE A 324 -16.91 33.39 -12.81
CA PHE A 324 -16.73 33.48 -11.36
C PHE A 324 -17.62 32.51 -10.59
N GLU A 325 -18.87 32.28 -11.01
CA GLU A 325 -19.75 31.28 -10.39
C GLU A 325 -19.15 29.87 -10.49
N ASN A 326 -18.73 29.48 -11.69
CA ASN A 326 -18.11 28.16 -11.90
C ASN A 326 -16.76 28.04 -11.18
N ALA A 327 -15.92 29.10 -11.21
CA ALA A 327 -14.64 29.13 -10.52
C ALA A 327 -14.81 28.98 -9.00
N PHE A 328 -15.76 29.68 -8.41
CA PHE A 328 -16.01 29.59 -6.98
C PHE A 328 -16.40 28.18 -6.55
N GLN A 329 -17.24 27.53 -7.35
CA GLN A 329 -17.70 26.16 -7.11
C GLN A 329 -16.55 25.16 -7.27
N THR A 330 -15.75 25.28 -8.31
CA THR A 330 -14.65 24.37 -8.64
C THR A 330 -13.47 24.54 -7.70
N VAL A 331 -13.03 25.78 -7.45
CA VAL A 331 -11.91 26.07 -6.54
C VAL A 331 -12.28 25.71 -5.10
N GLY A 332 -13.51 26.02 -4.68
CA GLY A 332 -13.99 25.68 -3.34
C GLY A 332 -14.04 24.16 -3.11
N SER A 333 -14.59 23.41 -4.08
CA SER A 333 -14.63 21.93 -3.97
C SER A 333 -13.24 21.31 -4.04
N PHE A 334 -12.33 21.86 -4.83
CA PHE A 334 -10.94 21.42 -4.87
C PHE A 334 -10.23 21.68 -3.54
N ALA A 335 -10.38 22.86 -2.93
CA ALA A 335 -9.80 23.15 -1.63
C ALA A 335 -10.32 22.18 -0.54
N ALA A 336 -11.63 21.90 -0.54
CA ALA A 336 -12.21 20.90 0.34
C ALA A 336 -11.65 19.49 0.07
N SER A 337 -11.52 19.10 -1.21
CA SER A 337 -10.92 17.83 -1.63
C SER A 337 -9.48 17.70 -1.14
N LEU A 338 -8.69 18.74 -1.26
CA LEU A 338 -7.28 18.74 -0.86
C LEU A 338 -7.15 18.58 0.65
N ILE A 339 -7.86 19.40 1.43
CA ILE A 339 -7.79 19.36 2.89
C ILE A 339 -8.27 18.00 3.42
N CYS A 340 -9.47 17.57 3.01
CA CYS A 340 -10.05 16.33 3.50
C CYS A 340 -9.35 15.10 2.91
N GLY A 341 -8.96 15.14 1.63
CA GLY A 341 -8.28 14.03 0.95
C GLY A 341 -6.90 13.73 1.52
N LEU A 342 -6.10 14.75 1.82
CA LEU A 342 -4.80 14.58 2.48
C LEU A 342 -4.98 14.08 3.92
N GLY A 343 -5.98 14.59 4.65
CA GLY A 343 -6.29 14.14 6.01
C GLY A 343 -6.68 12.64 6.03
N ILE A 344 -7.58 12.25 5.14
CA ILE A 344 -8.00 10.84 4.99
C ILE A 344 -6.85 9.98 4.50
N GLY A 345 -6.06 10.43 3.51
CA GLY A 345 -4.90 9.72 3.02
C GLY A 345 -3.89 9.43 4.13
N LYS A 346 -3.58 10.43 4.96
CA LYS A 346 -2.70 10.24 6.12
C LYS A 346 -3.29 9.25 7.13
N ALA A 347 -4.59 9.35 7.42
CA ALA A 347 -5.25 8.44 8.34
C ALA A 347 -5.25 6.99 7.84
N ILE A 348 -5.51 6.77 6.53
CA ILE A 348 -5.46 5.44 5.91
C ILE A 348 -4.03 4.89 5.96
N CYS A 349 -3.02 5.67 5.56
CA CYS A 349 -1.62 5.23 5.61
C CYS A 349 -1.20 4.85 7.04
N SER A 350 -1.59 5.65 8.04
CA SER A 350 -1.32 5.34 9.44
C SER A 350 -2.04 4.06 9.90
N ALA A 351 -3.30 3.88 9.52
CA ALA A 351 -4.07 2.68 9.86
C ALA A 351 -3.47 1.42 9.20
N VAL A 352 -3.08 1.51 7.93
CA VAL A 352 -2.44 0.39 7.20
C VAL A 352 -1.05 0.11 7.75
N GLY A 353 -0.22 1.13 7.99
CA GLY A 353 1.13 0.98 8.53
C GLY A 353 1.19 0.37 9.93
N ASN A 354 0.09 0.47 10.71
CA ASN A 354 -0.02 -0.19 12.01
C ASN A 354 -0.45 -1.67 11.93
N VAL A 355 -0.81 -2.15 10.72
CA VAL A 355 -1.11 -3.57 10.52
C VAL A 355 0.20 -4.35 10.42
N PRO A 356 0.38 -5.45 11.15
CA PRO A 356 1.56 -6.31 11.03
C PRO A 356 1.83 -6.68 9.58
N GLY A 357 3.10 -6.62 9.16
CA GLY A 357 3.52 -6.86 7.77
C GLY A 357 3.31 -5.69 6.79
N PHE A 358 2.75 -4.55 7.24
CA PHE A 358 2.54 -3.35 6.41
C PHE A 358 3.29 -2.11 6.94
N SER A 359 4.24 -2.27 7.85
CA SER A 359 5.02 -1.17 8.42
C SER A 359 5.87 -0.39 7.39
N PHE A 360 6.02 -0.93 6.16
CA PHE A 360 6.63 -0.23 5.01
C PHE A 360 5.75 0.90 4.44
N VAL A 361 4.47 1.00 4.83
CA VAL A 361 3.55 2.04 4.37
C VAL A 361 3.75 3.30 5.20
N ASN A 362 4.66 4.16 4.77
CA ASN A 362 4.89 5.47 5.38
C ASN A 362 4.24 6.56 4.53
N TYR A 363 3.47 7.45 5.19
CA TYR A 363 2.77 8.51 4.46
C TYR A 363 3.72 9.36 3.61
N THR A 364 3.49 9.36 2.30
CA THR A 364 4.19 10.20 1.32
C THR A 364 3.20 11.10 0.61
N PHE A 365 3.51 12.39 0.53
CA PHE A 365 2.64 13.35 -0.15
C PHE A 365 2.55 13.04 -1.66
N PRO A 366 1.34 12.82 -2.24
CA PRO A 366 1.16 12.44 -3.64
C PRO A 366 1.31 13.64 -4.59
N ALA A 367 2.51 14.22 -4.69
CA ALA A 367 2.73 15.47 -5.42
C ALA A 367 2.32 15.40 -6.89
N VAL A 368 2.71 14.35 -7.61
CA VAL A 368 2.41 14.18 -9.05
C VAL A 368 0.91 13.98 -9.29
N PRO A 369 0.22 13.05 -8.61
CA PRO A 369 -1.23 12.90 -8.73
C PRO A 369 -2.01 14.17 -8.40
N VAL A 370 -1.64 14.89 -7.33
CA VAL A 370 -2.29 16.14 -6.96
C VAL A 370 -2.10 17.21 -8.03
N LEU A 371 -0.88 17.36 -8.58
CA LEU A 371 -0.60 18.30 -9.67
C LEU A 371 -1.43 17.98 -10.91
N LEU A 372 -1.48 16.70 -11.31
CA LEU A 372 -2.29 16.25 -12.45
C LEU A 372 -3.78 16.53 -12.23
N TYR A 373 -4.29 16.30 -11.04
CA TYR A 373 -5.67 16.59 -10.68
C TYR A 373 -5.97 18.11 -10.74
N VAL A 374 -5.07 18.95 -10.23
CA VAL A 374 -5.17 20.42 -10.33
C VAL A 374 -5.25 20.86 -11.78
N LEU A 375 -4.34 20.36 -12.62
CA LEU A 375 -4.30 20.70 -14.06
C LEU A 375 -5.60 20.28 -14.76
N LEU A 376 -6.10 19.08 -14.48
CA LEU A 376 -7.36 18.56 -15.05
C LEU A 376 -8.54 19.44 -14.65
N VAL A 377 -8.67 19.78 -13.37
CA VAL A 377 -9.75 20.64 -12.84
C VAL A 377 -9.66 22.04 -13.46
N PHE A 378 -8.46 22.60 -13.61
CA PHE A 378 -8.25 23.90 -14.25
C PHE A 378 -8.63 23.90 -15.73
N MET A 379 -8.21 22.88 -16.48
CA MET A 379 -8.58 22.72 -17.89
C MET A 379 -10.09 22.56 -18.08
N LEU A 380 -10.73 21.78 -17.22
CA LEU A 380 -12.18 21.61 -17.20
C LEU A 380 -12.89 22.95 -16.95
N GLN A 381 -12.42 23.72 -15.98
CA GLN A 381 -12.95 25.05 -15.67
C GLN A 381 -12.88 26.00 -16.89
N LEU A 382 -11.74 26.01 -17.56
CA LEU A 382 -11.58 26.82 -18.79
C LEU A 382 -12.53 26.37 -19.91
N ALA A 383 -12.68 25.05 -20.11
CA ALA A 383 -13.56 24.47 -21.11
C ALA A 383 -15.03 24.86 -20.86
N LEU A 384 -15.51 24.67 -19.61
CA LEU A 384 -16.87 25.00 -19.22
C LEU A 384 -17.16 26.51 -19.35
N THR A 385 -16.22 27.35 -18.96
CA THR A 385 -16.37 28.81 -19.06
C THR A 385 -16.43 29.26 -20.54
N LYS A 386 -15.56 28.72 -21.41
CA LYS A 386 -15.60 29.01 -22.87
C LYS A 386 -16.91 28.55 -23.48
N TRP A 387 -17.34 27.30 -23.14
CA TRP A 387 -18.60 26.77 -23.65
C TRP A 387 -19.81 27.65 -23.25
N ALA A 388 -19.88 28.03 -21.96
CA ALA A 388 -20.93 28.94 -21.47
C ALA A 388 -20.97 30.27 -22.23
N GLY A 389 -19.79 30.86 -22.48
CA GLY A 389 -19.67 32.08 -23.25
C GLY A 389 -20.13 31.97 -24.71
N LEU A 390 -19.81 30.84 -25.37
CA LEU A 390 -20.26 30.57 -26.74
C LEU A 390 -21.78 30.34 -26.78
N TYR A 391 -22.33 29.64 -25.81
CA TYR A 391 -23.78 29.41 -25.71
C TYR A 391 -24.56 30.74 -25.56
N CYS A 392 -24.12 31.61 -24.65
CA CYS A 392 -24.75 32.91 -24.41
C CYS A 392 -24.64 33.90 -25.60
N ARG A 393 -23.69 33.69 -26.52
CA ARG A 393 -23.54 34.56 -27.71
C ARG A 393 -24.52 34.25 -28.83
N LYS A 394 -25.03 33.00 -28.93
CA LYS A 394 -25.88 32.54 -30.04
C LYS A 394 -27.26 33.18 -30.06
N ASP A 395 -27.78 33.60 -28.89
CA ASP A 395 -29.16 34.11 -28.80
C ASP A 395 -29.23 35.61 -28.74
N SER A 396 -30.15 36.20 -29.51
CA SER A 396 -30.51 37.62 -29.42
C SER A 396 -31.22 37.92 -28.08
N VAL A 397 -31.15 39.16 -27.58
CA VAL A 397 -31.84 39.59 -26.33
C VAL A 397 -33.34 39.34 -26.41
N VAL A 398 -33.93 39.56 -27.60
CA VAL A 398 -35.36 39.36 -27.86
C VAL A 398 -35.73 37.90 -27.80
N GLU A 399 -34.90 37.01 -28.31
CA GLU A 399 -35.11 35.55 -28.30
C GLU A 399 -34.97 34.98 -26.90
N GLN A 400 -34.03 35.49 -26.07
CA GLN A 400 -33.87 35.08 -24.66
C GLN A 400 -35.07 35.51 -23.80
N LEU A 401 -35.77 36.62 -24.14
CA LEU A 401 -36.95 37.05 -23.41
C LEU A 401 -38.24 36.40 -23.92
N ARG A 402 -38.24 35.88 -25.15
CA ARG A 402 -39.43 35.29 -25.82
C ARG A 402 -39.65 33.80 -25.54
N VAL A 403 -38.76 33.15 -24.78
CA VAL A 403 -38.94 31.75 -24.37
C VAL A 403 -40.15 31.70 -23.45
N THR A 404 -41.31 31.54 -24.04
CA THR A 404 -42.56 31.10 -23.37
C THR A 404 -42.44 29.61 -23.08
N GLU A 405 -42.99 29.20 -21.97
CA GLU A 405 -43.07 27.87 -21.33
C GLU A 405 -42.94 26.68 -22.22
#